data_3f1a552147eab44d1f7d5e8269a11fb1
#
_entry.id   3f1a552147eab44d1f7d5e8269a11fb1
#
_cell.length_a   1.000
_cell.length_b   1.000
_cell.length_c   1.000
_cell.angle_alpha   90.00
_cell.angle_beta   90.00
_cell.angle_gamma   90.00
#
_symmetry.space_group_name_H-M   'P 1'
#
loop_
_entity.id
_entity.type
_entity.pdbx_description
1 polymer ?
#
loop_
_entity_poly.entity_id
_entity_poly.type
_entity_poly.pdbx_seq_one_letter_code
_entity_poly.pdbx_strand_id
1 'polypeptide(L)'
;MMNSFISDENEKWLMFNAKFSSADEVYASIYRQAKVSIYVVDNYIGLRTLVHLKNSQAGVSIILFSDNVGNSKLHNIEFIDFCKEYPNIKISMQKTGGIFHDRFIVLDYGTACICKSQEAFSAGR
;
A
#
# COMPACT_ATOMS: atom_id res chain seq x y z
N MET A 1 8.20 8.84 7.28
CA MET A 1 8.45 8.66 6.84
C MET A 1 8.53 8.33 6.62
N MET A 2 8.22 8.63 6.32
CA MET A 2 8.48 8.33 5.72
C MET A 2 8.98 8.29 5.43
N ASN A 3 9.27 8.67 4.97
CA ASN A 3 9.81 8.77 4.23
C ASN A 3 10.25 7.92 3.70
N SER A 4 9.98 7.14 4.19
CA SER A 4 10.49 6.46 3.24
C SER A 4 10.28 7.01 1.99
N PHE A 5 9.46 7.65 1.90
CA PHE A 5 9.38 8.51 0.79
C PHE A 5 10.51 9.51 0.84
N ILE A 6 10.81 10.08 -0.26
CA ILE A 6 11.78 11.16 -0.30
C ILE A 6 11.21 12.36 0.38
N SER A 7 12.03 13.30 0.74
CA SER A 7 11.57 14.45 1.51
C SER A 7 10.48 15.24 0.80
N ASP A 8 10.60 15.43 -0.50
CA ASP A 8 9.56 16.14 -1.23
C ASP A 8 8.25 15.40 -1.16
N GLU A 9 8.31 14.10 -1.17
CA GLU A 9 7.14 13.30 -1.07
C GLU A 9 6.55 13.34 0.31
N ASN A 10 7.38 13.47 1.32
CA ASN A 10 6.90 13.65 2.66
C ASN A 10 6.13 14.95 2.80
N GLU A 11 6.58 15.99 2.14
CA GLU A 11 5.86 17.24 2.14
C GLU A 11 4.53 17.11 1.43
N LYS A 12 4.52 16.41 0.32
CA LYS A 12 3.28 16.15 -0.38
C LYS A 12 2.31 15.35 0.47
N TRP A 13 2.85 14.40 1.19
CA TRP A 13 2.05 13.57 2.08
C TRP A 13 1.39 14.43 3.16
N LEU A 14 2.12 15.35 3.73
CA LEU A 14 1.56 16.26 4.72
C LEU A 14 0.48 17.15 4.12
N MET A 15 0.66 17.57 2.88
CA MET A 15 -0.34 18.37 2.19
C MET A 15 -1.62 17.58 1.96
N PHE A 16 -1.49 16.34 1.54
CA PHE A 16 -2.64 15.48 1.39
C PHE A 16 -3.38 15.35 2.71
N ASN A 17 -2.64 15.10 3.77
CA ASN A 17 -3.21 14.91 5.09
C ASN A 17 -3.98 16.14 5.52
N ALA A 18 -3.51 17.30 5.19
CA ALA A 18 -4.18 18.56 5.51
C ALA A 18 -5.45 18.75 4.69
N LYS A 19 -5.51 18.17 3.52
CA LYS A 19 -6.67 18.31 2.64
C LYS A 19 -7.81 17.37 2.93
N PHE A 20 -7.52 16.25 3.55
CA PHE A 20 -8.51 15.19 3.72
C PHE A 20 -8.95 15.09 5.17
N SER A 21 -10.21 14.77 5.36
CA SER A 21 -10.80 14.72 6.69
C SER A 21 -10.49 13.43 7.42
N SER A 22 -9.97 12.42 6.75
CA SER A 22 -9.73 11.15 7.38
C SER A 22 -8.57 10.42 6.71
N ALA A 23 -7.99 9.49 7.46
CA ALA A 23 -6.94 8.64 6.93
C ALA A 23 -7.44 7.78 5.77
N ASP A 24 -8.71 7.40 5.82
CA ASP A 24 -9.30 6.59 4.75
C ASP A 24 -9.24 7.32 3.41
N GLU A 25 -9.55 8.59 3.42
CA GLU A 25 -9.51 9.39 2.19
C GLU A 25 -8.09 9.55 1.67
N VAL A 26 -7.15 9.69 2.59
CA VAL A 26 -5.74 9.83 2.21
C VAL A 26 -5.26 8.56 1.52
N TYR A 27 -5.52 7.40 2.11
CA TYR A 27 -5.12 6.14 1.51
C TYR A 27 -5.82 5.89 0.17
N ALA A 28 -7.11 6.19 0.10
CA ALA A 28 -7.85 6.03 -1.14
C ALA A 28 -7.23 6.88 -2.24
N SER A 29 -6.86 8.10 -1.92
CA SER A 29 -6.24 9.00 -2.88
C SER A 29 -4.91 8.45 -3.37
N ILE A 30 -4.09 7.91 -2.47
CA ILE A 30 -2.82 7.35 -2.84
C ILE A 30 -3.00 6.18 -3.80
N TYR A 31 -3.88 5.26 -3.46
CA TYR A 31 -4.05 4.05 -4.26
C TYR A 31 -4.65 4.34 -5.63
N ARG A 32 -5.49 5.37 -5.74
CA ARG A 32 -6.04 5.76 -7.05
C ARG A 32 -4.99 6.24 -8.03
N GLN A 33 -3.83 6.66 -7.54
CA GLN A 33 -2.78 7.16 -8.40
C GLN A 33 -1.99 6.08 -9.10
N ALA A 34 -2.01 4.86 -8.58
CA ALA A 34 -1.23 3.78 -9.14
C ALA A 34 -1.81 3.33 -10.48
N LYS A 35 -0.95 3.14 -11.47
CA LYS A 35 -1.36 2.73 -12.81
C LYS A 35 -0.85 1.33 -13.16
N VAL A 36 0.19 0.87 -12.50
CA VAL A 36 0.82 -0.40 -12.83
C VAL A 36 0.80 -1.35 -11.63
N SER A 37 1.29 -0.89 -10.48
CA SER A 37 1.42 -1.77 -9.33
C SER A 37 1.34 -1.02 -8.02
N ILE A 38 0.95 -1.74 -6.97
CA ILE A 38 0.96 -1.24 -5.60
C ILE A 38 1.59 -2.33 -4.75
N TYR A 39 2.67 -2.00 -4.06
CA TYR A 39 3.26 -2.88 -3.08
C TYR A 39 3.04 -2.26 -1.71
N VAL A 40 2.38 -2.99 -0.84
CA VAL A 40 2.13 -2.54 0.53
C VAL A 40 2.98 -3.39 1.45
N VAL A 41 3.85 -2.77 2.21
CA VAL A 41 4.68 -3.47 3.18
C VAL A 41 4.19 -3.05 4.57
N ASP A 42 3.54 -3.97 5.26
CA ASP A 42 2.93 -3.67 6.55
C ASP A 42 2.56 -4.97 7.24
N ASN A 43 3.18 -5.26 8.37
CA ASN A 43 2.88 -6.49 9.09
C ASN A 43 1.53 -6.46 9.80
N TYR A 44 0.91 -5.31 9.90
CA TYR A 44 -0.35 -5.13 10.62
C TYR A 44 -1.49 -4.78 9.68
N ILE A 45 -1.67 -5.59 8.65
CA ILE A 45 -2.78 -5.38 7.72
C ILE A 45 -4.09 -5.92 8.33
N GLY A 46 -5.19 -5.45 7.80
CA GLY A 46 -6.50 -5.90 8.25
C GLY A 46 -7.54 -5.62 7.19
N LEU A 47 -8.79 -5.79 7.56
CA LEU A 47 -9.89 -5.56 6.63
C LEU A 47 -9.87 -4.13 6.09
N ARG A 48 -9.49 -3.18 6.92
CA ARG A 48 -9.42 -1.78 6.49
C ARG A 48 -8.40 -1.58 5.36
N THR A 49 -7.33 -2.37 5.36
CA THR A 49 -6.35 -2.32 4.28
C THR A 49 -7.03 -2.64 2.94
N LEU A 50 -7.86 -3.67 2.93
CA LEU A 50 -8.59 -4.04 1.72
C LEU A 50 -9.60 -2.97 1.32
N VAL A 51 -10.25 -2.37 2.30
CA VAL A 51 -11.20 -1.30 2.04
C VAL A 51 -10.52 -0.12 1.33
N HIS A 52 -9.31 0.20 1.74
CA HIS A 52 -8.55 1.25 1.05
C HIS A 52 -8.16 0.81 -0.36
N LEU A 53 -7.75 -0.42 -0.52
CA LEU A 53 -7.26 -0.92 -1.81
C LEU A 53 -8.35 -1.09 -2.85
N LYS A 54 -9.61 -1.15 -2.44
CA LYS A 54 -10.70 -1.24 -3.42
C LYS A 54 -10.76 0.00 -4.33
N ASN A 55 -10.09 1.07 -3.93
CA ASN A 55 -10.03 2.29 -4.73
C ASN A 55 -8.99 2.22 -5.84
N SER A 56 -8.25 1.13 -5.93
CA SER A 56 -7.22 0.97 -6.95
C SER A 56 -7.84 0.83 -8.33
N GLN A 57 -7.11 1.25 -9.33
CA GLN A 57 -7.57 1.14 -10.71
C GLN A 57 -7.58 -0.32 -11.16
N ALA A 58 -8.49 -0.66 -12.05
CA ALA A 58 -8.55 -2.01 -12.59
C ALA A 58 -7.25 -2.33 -13.31
N GLY A 59 -6.80 -3.56 -13.16
CA GLY A 59 -5.59 -4.02 -13.83
C GLY A 59 -4.30 -3.72 -13.09
N VAL A 60 -4.36 -2.95 -12.01
CA VAL A 60 -3.18 -2.69 -11.20
C VAL A 60 -2.86 -3.96 -10.40
N SER A 61 -1.58 -4.30 -10.34
CA SER A 61 -1.12 -5.49 -9.64
C SER A 61 -0.77 -5.12 -8.21
N ILE A 62 -1.42 -5.75 -7.24
CA ILE A 62 -1.23 -5.41 -5.83
C ILE A 62 -0.60 -6.58 -5.09
N ILE A 63 0.46 -6.33 -4.36
CA ILE A 63 1.05 -7.33 -3.50
C ILE A 63 1.14 -6.78 -2.08
N LEU A 64 0.58 -7.53 -1.14
CA LEU A 64 0.68 -7.20 0.27
C LEU A 64 1.83 -8.02 0.86
N PHE A 65 2.90 -7.33 1.23
CA PHE A 65 4.02 -7.98 1.90
C PHE A 65 3.79 -7.83 3.39
N SER A 66 3.36 -8.91 4.02
CA SER A 66 2.92 -8.84 5.41
C SER A 66 3.01 -10.19 6.07
N ASP A 67 3.43 -10.19 7.33
CA ASP A 67 3.35 -11.39 8.16
C ASP A 67 1.99 -11.48 8.83
N ASN A 68 1.16 -10.47 8.66
CA ASN A 68 -0.25 -10.46 9.07
C ASN A 68 -0.40 -10.81 10.54
N VAL A 69 0.19 -9.98 11.38
CA VAL A 69 0.15 -10.20 12.83
C VAL A 69 -0.74 -9.14 13.49
N GLY A 70 -1.00 -9.32 14.76
CA GLY A 70 -1.77 -8.34 15.53
C GLY A 70 -3.19 -8.78 15.81
N ASN A 71 -3.89 -7.98 16.60
CA ASN A 71 -5.23 -8.31 17.04
C ASN A 71 -6.29 -8.16 15.95
N SER A 72 -6.02 -7.28 15.02
CA SER A 72 -6.96 -7.00 13.92
C SER A 72 -6.48 -7.57 12.61
N LYS A 73 -5.73 -8.66 12.67
CA LYS A 73 -5.15 -9.24 11.46
C LYS A 73 -6.22 -9.60 10.43
N LEU A 74 -5.80 -9.63 9.19
CA LEU A 74 -6.68 -9.99 8.09
C LEU A 74 -6.94 -11.49 8.11
N HIS A 75 -8.20 -11.88 8.13
CA HIS A 75 -8.56 -13.29 8.11
C HIS A 75 -8.66 -13.78 6.68
N ASN A 76 -8.34 -15.06 6.49
CA ASN A 76 -8.32 -15.65 5.17
C ASN A 76 -9.66 -15.52 4.45
N ILE A 77 -10.76 -15.69 5.20
CA ILE A 77 -12.08 -15.59 4.59
C ILE A 77 -12.35 -14.16 4.10
N GLU A 78 -11.86 -13.17 4.81
CA GLU A 78 -12.01 -11.78 4.41
C GLU A 78 -11.29 -11.51 3.10
N PHE A 79 -10.10 -12.08 2.96
CA PHE A 79 -9.30 -11.91 1.74
C PHE A 79 -9.99 -12.58 0.56
N ILE A 80 -10.49 -13.79 0.77
CA ILE A 80 -11.19 -14.55 -0.28
C ILE A 80 -12.44 -13.79 -0.73
N ASP A 81 -13.20 -13.29 0.24
CA ASP A 81 -14.43 -12.55 -0.07
C ASP A 81 -14.12 -11.29 -0.86
N PHE A 82 -13.05 -10.61 -0.50
CA PHE A 82 -12.63 -9.41 -1.22
C PHE A 82 -12.32 -9.74 -2.68
N CYS A 83 -11.60 -10.82 -2.91
CA CYS A 83 -11.24 -11.22 -4.27
C CYS A 83 -12.47 -11.57 -5.09
N LYS A 84 -13.49 -12.14 -4.46
CA LYS A 84 -14.73 -12.47 -5.15
C LYS A 84 -15.53 -11.21 -5.48
N GLU A 85 -15.53 -10.26 -4.56
CA GLU A 85 -16.30 -9.04 -4.73
C GLU A 85 -15.67 -8.11 -5.76
N TYR A 86 -14.34 -8.11 -5.83
CA TYR A 86 -13.60 -7.21 -6.72
C TYR A 86 -12.69 -8.00 -7.66
N PRO A 87 -13.29 -8.75 -8.61
CA PRO A 87 -12.49 -9.65 -9.45
C PRO A 87 -11.54 -8.92 -10.40
N ASN A 88 -11.76 -7.63 -10.61
CA ASN A 88 -10.86 -6.84 -11.47
C ASN A 88 -9.62 -6.34 -10.75
N ILE A 89 -9.56 -6.52 -9.44
CA ILE A 89 -8.40 -6.13 -8.66
C ILE A 89 -7.51 -7.35 -8.48
N LYS A 90 -6.27 -7.25 -8.97
CA LYS A 90 -5.32 -8.35 -8.88
C LYS A 90 -4.52 -8.17 -7.61
N ILE A 91 -4.78 -9.01 -6.61
CA ILE A 91 -4.16 -8.86 -5.31
C ILE A 91 -3.65 -10.20 -4.80
N SER A 92 -2.48 -10.18 -4.20
CA SER A 92 -1.89 -11.37 -3.58
C SER A 92 -1.17 -10.97 -2.31
N MET A 93 -0.87 -11.94 -1.48
CA MET A 93 -0.16 -11.72 -0.23
C MET A 93 1.11 -12.53 -0.20
N GLN A 94 2.12 -11.97 0.44
CA GLN A 94 3.40 -12.63 0.57
C GLN A 94 3.96 -12.36 1.96
N LYS A 95 4.41 -13.40 2.63
CA LYS A 95 5.01 -13.26 3.94
C LYS A 95 6.43 -12.73 3.81
N THR A 96 6.86 -11.97 4.81
CA THR A 96 8.17 -11.36 4.80
C THR A 96 9.16 -12.03 5.73
N GLY A 97 8.67 -12.88 6.66
CA GLY A 97 9.54 -13.55 7.61
C GLY A 97 10.19 -12.61 8.60
N GLY A 98 9.53 -11.51 8.90
CA GLY A 98 10.04 -10.57 9.87
C GLY A 98 11.14 -9.66 9.38
N ILE A 99 11.36 -9.61 8.07
CA ILE A 99 12.44 -8.79 7.51
C ILE A 99 12.17 -7.31 7.63
N PHE A 100 10.90 -6.92 7.49
CA PHE A 100 10.54 -5.50 7.52
C PHE A 100 9.93 -5.10 8.84
N HIS A 101 10.35 -3.95 9.34
CA HIS A 101 9.81 -3.39 10.58
C HIS A 101 9.05 -2.10 10.34
N ASP A 102 9.18 -1.52 9.15
CA ASP A 102 8.51 -0.27 8.82
C ASP A 102 7.33 -0.55 7.91
N ARG A 103 6.48 0.44 7.79
CA ARG A 103 5.34 0.40 6.88
C ARG A 103 5.63 1.34 5.73
N PHE A 104 5.37 0.89 4.51
CA PHE A 104 5.47 1.77 3.38
C PHE A 104 4.70 1.23 2.19
N ILE A 105 4.45 2.11 1.23
CA ILE A 105 3.70 1.80 0.03
C ILE A 105 4.56 2.22 -1.15
N VAL A 106 4.68 1.34 -2.13
CA VAL A 106 5.42 1.63 -3.34
C VAL A 106 4.46 1.54 -4.52
N LEU A 107 4.34 2.63 -5.25
CA LEU A 107 3.44 2.69 -6.41
C LEU A 107 4.25 2.56 -7.70
N ASP A 108 3.72 1.75 -8.62
CA ASP A 108 4.26 1.67 -9.98
C ASP A 108 5.75 1.31 -10.04
N TYR A 109 6.13 0.39 -9.17
CA TYR A 109 7.52 -0.06 -9.12
C TYR A 109 7.95 -0.62 -10.47
N GLY A 110 9.13 -0.26 -10.90
CA GLY A 110 9.67 -0.74 -12.17
C GLY A 110 9.46 0.21 -13.32
N THR A 111 8.73 1.29 -13.13
CA THR A 111 8.61 2.30 -14.17
C THR A 111 9.74 3.31 -14.03
N ALA A 112 9.99 4.05 -15.06
CA ALA A 112 11.09 5.00 -15.05
C ALA A 112 10.91 6.09 -14.00
N CYS A 113 9.71 6.49 -13.75
CA CYS A 113 9.44 7.50 -12.77
C CYS A 113 9.73 7.01 -11.38
N ILE A 114 9.50 5.75 -11.15
CA ILE A 114 9.61 5.16 -9.85
C ILE A 114 11.03 4.87 -9.46
N CYS A 115 11.89 4.69 -10.41
CA CYS A 115 13.28 4.43 -10.09
C CYS A 115 13.87 5.50 -9.20
N LYS A 116 13.46 6.71 -9.36
CA LYS A 116 13.97 7.79 -8.54
C LYS A 116 13.41 7.76 -7.14
N SER A 117 12.14 7.47 -7.03
CA SER A 117 11.52 7.40 -5.73
C SER A 117 12.04 6.24 -4.93
N GLN A 118 12.34 5.20 -5.63
CA GLN A 118 12.80 4.01 -5.01
C GLN A 118 14.05 4.20 -4.20
N GLU A 119 14.90 5.07 -4.62
CA GLU A 119 16.10 5.34 -3.89
C GLU A 119 15.80 5.86 -2.51
N ALA A 120 14.80 6.65 -2.41
CA ALA A 120 14.44 7.19 -1.13
C ALA A 120 13.70 6.18 -0.28
N PHE A 121 12.88 5.37 -0.88
CA PHE A 121 12.22 4.38 -0.11
C PHE A 121 13.14 3.44 0.49
N SER A 122 14.10 3.12 -0.29
CA SER A 122 14.95 2.14 0.17
C SER A 122 15.79 2.56 1.22
N ALA A 123 15.75 3.77 1.48
CA ALA A 123 16.40 4.18 2.63
C ALA A 123 15.85 3.38 3.74
N GLY A 124 14.70 2.96 3.56
CA GLY A 124 14.21 2.04 4.47
C GLY A 124 14.86 0.75 4.26
N ARG A 125 15.73 0.62 3.39
CA ARG A 125 16.35 -0.59 3.16
C ARG A 125 17.63 -0.56 2.63
#